data_68096ade3ba411f9fd47eadbb302a09b
#
_entry.id   68096ade3ba411f9fd47eadbb302a09b
#
_cell.length_a   1.000
_cell.length_b   1.000
_cell.length_c   1.000
_cell.angle_alpha   90.00
_cell.angle_beta   90.00
_cell.angle_gamma   90.00
#
_symmetry.space_group_name_H-M   'P 1'
#
loop_
_entity.id
_entity.type
_entity.pdbx_description
1 polymer ?
#
loop_
_entity_poly.entity_id
_entity_poly.type
_entity_poly.pdbx_seq_one_letter_code
_entity_poly.pdbx_strand_id
1 'polypeptide(L)'
;MFTDYTKIIIKSGDGGNGAATFRREKYVAAGGPDGGDGGKGGDIYFTVDKDKNTLIDFRYNKRYKAGNGQNGSGNHCNGKYGEDLYIKVPIGTVIKDAETNKVIADLSKPGQTELILQGGRGGRGNSHFATPTRQAPRFSEDGDKGEEKEVILELKLLADVGLLGCPNVGKSTFLSKVTEARPKIANYHFTTLEPNLGVVKTKSGDGFVIADIPGIIEGASEGVGLGLQFLRHIERTRLLLHFIDVSGQEGRNAVEDFNTINAELKKYSEKLSTRKQIIVATKIDAMQDDTNLKELEKLAKKEKIELYKISAVTGEGVQELIDHVSKILKDLPKEDLFEYEEKIVYTLKDKDQEWTARKEGD
;
A
#
# COMPACT_ATOMS: atom_id res chain seq x y z
N MET A 1 -15.52 -5.61 -4.42
CA MET A 1 -15.58 -4.20 -3.98
C MET A 1 -14.17 -3.80 -3.57
N PHE A 2 -13.60 -2.78 -4.17
CA PHE A 2 -12.25 -2.31 -3.87
C PHE A 2 -12.27 -1.43 -2.62
N THR A 3 -11.33 -1.60 -1.70
CA THR A 3 -11.20 -0.79 -0.49
C THR A 3 -9.75 -0.31 -0.41
N ASP A 4 -9.57 0.99 -0.51
CA ASP A 4 -8.30 1.71 -0.52
C ASP A 4 -8.03 2.46 0.79
N TYR A 5 -9.05 2.57 1.63
CA TYR A 5 -9.01 3.24 2.91
C TYR A 5 -9.79 2.44 3.95
N THR A 6 -9.20 2.20 5.10
CA THR A 6 -9.89 1.56 6.22
C THR A 6 -9.26 1.96 7.54
N LYS A 7 -10.07 2.00 8.60
CA LYS A 7 -9.61 2.17 9.97
C LYS A 7 -9.67 0.84 10.69
N ILE A 8 -8.61 0.53 11.42
CA ILE A 8 -8.51 -0.65 12.26
C ILE A 8 -7.94 -0.29 13.63
N ILE A 9 -8.28 -1.09 14.62
CA ILE A 9 -7.73 -1.00 15.97
C ILE A 9 -6.72 -2.11 16.12
N ILE A 10 -5.51 -1.73 16.52
CA ILE A 10 -4.41 -2.66 16.79
C ILE A 10 -4.04 -2.55 18.27
N LYS A 11 -3.84 -3.70 18.92
CA LYS A 11 -3.43 -3.78 20.31
C LYS A 11 -2.28 -4.77 20.46
N SER A 12 -1.15 -4.30 20.99
CA SER A 12 -0.05 -5.20 21.36
C SER A 12 -0.39 -6.04 22.59
N GLY A 13 0.36 -7.10 22.81
CA GLY A 13 0.16 -7.98 23.96
C GLY A 13 0.50 -7.31 25.28
N ASP A 14 -0.25 -7.57 26.30
CA ASP A 14 0.07 -7.17 27.66
C ASP A 14 1.23 -8.04 28.18
N GLY A 15 2.16 -7.49 28.97
CA GLY A 15 3.17 -8.25 29.68
C GLY A 15 2.54 -9.08 30.82
N GLY A 16 3.11 -10.25 31.07
CA GLY A 16 2.73 -11.08 32.23
C GLY A 16 3.26 -10.50 33.53
N ASN A 17 2.58 -10.74 34.63
CA ASN A 17 3.03 -10.31 35.96
C ASN A 17 4.17 -11.20 36.47
N GLY A 18 5.11 -10.62 37.21
CA GLY A 18 6.08 -11.37 37.99
C GLY A 18 5.41 -12.16 39.13
N ALA A 19 6.04 -13.22 39.54
CA ALA A 19 5.57 -14.03 40.66
C ALA A 19 6.20 -13.60 42.00
N ALA A 20 5.38 -13.61 43.06
CA ALA A 20 5.86 -13.40 44.42
C ALA A 20 5.71 -14.75 45.23
N THR A 21 6.56 -15.71 44.89
CA THR A 21 6.55 -17.06 45.49
C THR A 21 7.82 -17.31 46.28
N PHE A 22 7.73 -18.33 47.15
CA PHE A 22 8.82 -18.75 48.02
C PHE A 22 9.00 -20.27 47.91
N ARG A 23 10.26 -20.68 47.83
CA ARG A 23 10.64 -22.10 47.81
C ARG A 23 10.09 -22.86 49.02
N ARG A 24 9.45 -23.97 48.73
CA ARG A 24 8.91 -24.88 49.75
C ARG A 24 9.43 -26.28 49.50
N GLU A 25 10.23 -26.76 50.44
CA GLU A 25 10.75 -28.13 50.42
C GLU A 25 10.49 -28.83 51.76
N LYS A 26 10.48 -30.16 51.73
CA LYS A 26 10.36 -30.97 52.93
C LYS A 26 11.55 -30.67 53.82
N TYR A 27 11.31 -30.31 55.06
CA TYR A 27 12.32 -29.91 56.09
C TYR A 27 12.96 -28.55 55.90
N VAL A 28 12.49 -27.72 54.97
CA VAL A 28 12.94 -26.31 54.86
C VAL A 28 11.81 -25.40 55.35
N ALA A 29 11.96 -24.86 56.54
CA ALA A 29 10.92 -24.05 57.18
C ALA A 29 10.69 -22.68 56.50
N ALA A 30 11.73 -22.09 55.91
CA ALA A 30 11.68 -20.82 55.20
C ALA A 30 12.64 -20.87 54.00
N GLY A 31 12.10 -21.11 52.79
CA GLY A 31 12.84 -21.00 51.55
C GLY A 31 12.98 -19.53 51.11
N GLY A 32 13.98 -19.21 50.34
CA GLY A 32 14.15 -17.87 49.72
C GLY A 32 13.08 -17.56 48.67
N PRO A 33 13.02 -16.33 48.20
CA PRO A 33 12.16 -15.91 47.11
C PRO A 33 12.55 -16.65 45.83
N ASP A 34 11.59 -17.27 45.14
CA ASP A 34 11.78 -18.09 43.96
C ASP A 34 10.84 -17.71 42.80
N GLY A 35 10.19 -16.55 42.90
CA GLY A 35 9.29 -16.08 41.86
C GLY A 35 10.05 -15.73 40.59
N GLY A 36 9.58 -16.29 39.46
CA GLY A 36 10.05 -15.97 38.12
C GLY A 36 9.40 -14.73 37.53
N ASP A 37 9.96 -14.26 36.45
CA ASP A 37 9.51 -13.05 35.76
C ASP A 37 8.29 -13.36 34.88
N GLY A 38 7.44 -12.35 34.61
CA GLY A 38 6.42 -12.42 33.59
C GLY A 38 7.02 -12.39 32.18
N GLY A 39 6.35 -13.01 31.23
CA GLY A 39 6.73 -12.97 29.82
C GLY A 39 6.38 -11.62 29.19
N LYS A 40 7.18 -11.16 28.23
CA LYS A 40 6.86 -10.01 27.39
C LYS A 40 5.60 -10.29 26.58
N GLY A 41 4.70 -9.30 26.37
CA GLY A 41 3.61 -9.36 25.40
C GLY A 41 4.11 -9.38 23.95
N GLY A 42 3.32 -9.92 23.03
CA GLY A 42 3.64 -9.97 21.60
C GLY A 42 3.61 -8.61 20.95
N ASP A 43 4.48 -8.42 19.98
CA ASP A 43 4.59 -7.20 19.17
C ASP A 43 3.60 -7.25 17.99
N ILE A 44 3.32 -6.08 17.36
CA ILE A 44 2.53 -6.00 16.13
C ILE A 44 3.41 -5.53 14.99
N TYR A 45 3.48 -6.36 13.97
CA TYR A 45 4.18 -6.10 12.73
C TYR A 45 3.21 -5.99 11.57
N PHE A 46 3.51 -5.10 10.64
CA PHE A 46 2.87 -5.11 9.33
C PHE A 46 3.89 -5.60 8.30
N THR A 47 3.45 -6.53 7.46
CA THR A 47 4.30 -7.11 6.41
C THR A 47 3.62 -7.03 5.05
N VAL A 48 4.42 -6.72 4.03
CA VAL A 48 3.93 -6.65 2.64
C VAL A 48 3.77 -8.04 2.07
N ASP A 49 2.55 -8.36 1.64
CA ASP A 49 2.22 -9.58 0.93
C ASP A 49 1.99 -9.28 -0.56
N LYS A 50 2.74 -9.95 -1.43
CA LYS A 50 2.69 -9.75 -2.89
C LYS A 50 1.36 -10.22 -3.51
N ASP A 51 0.67 -11.13 -2.85
CA ASP A 51 -0.55 -11.74 -3.35
C ASP A 51 -1.80 -10.90 -2.99
N LYS A 52 -1.63 -9.90 -2.13
CA LYS A 52 -2.71 -8.98 -1.76
C LYS A 52 -2.67 -7.71 -2.60
N ASN A 53 -3.83 -7.35 -3.18
CA ASN A 53 -3.98 -6.16 -4.01
C ASN A 53 -5.00 -5.16 -3.45
N THR A 54 -5.70 -5.49 -2.35
CA THR A 54 -6.74 -4.64 -1.75
C THR A 54 -6.74 -4.73 -0.24
N LEU A 55 -7.31 -3.71 0.42
CA LEU A 55 -7.53 -3.68 1.88
C LEU A 55 -8.90 -4.26 2.28
N ILE A 56 -9.55 -5.05 1.42
CA ILE A 56 -10.93 -5.52 1.66
C ILE A 56 -11.08 -6.35 2.95
N ASP A 57 -10.07 -7.15 3.29
CA ASP A 57 -10.08 -8.00 4.48
C ASP A 57 -10.24 -7.17 5.76
N PHE A 58 -9.64 -5.97 5.78
CA PHE A 58 -9.66 -5.06 6.93
C PHE A 58 -11.00 -4.34 7.12
N ARG A 59 -11.89 -4.44 6.15
CA ARG A 59 -13.25 -3.93 6.28
C ARG A 59 -14.11 -4.82 7.19
N TYR A 60 -13.85 -6.12 7.16
CA TYR A 60 -14.58 -7.11 7.94
C TYR A 60 -13.96 -7.32 9.32
N ASN A 61 -12.63 -7.41 9.37
CA ASN A 61 -11.89 -7.55 10.62
C ASN A 61 -11.26 -6.21 10.97
N LYS A 62 -11.81 -5.56 12.00
CA LYS A 62 -11.36 -4.22 12.43
C LYS A 62 -10.48 -4.23 13.67
N ARG A 63 -10.34 -5.37 14.36
CA ARG A 63 -9.55 -5.46 15.58
C ARG A 63 -8.51 -6.55 15.48
N TYR A 64 -7.28 -6.17 15.79
CA TYR A 64 -6.12 -7.06 15.75
C TYR A 64 -5.41 -6.97 17.10
N LYS A 65 -5.19 -8.12 17.75
CA LYS A 65 -4.53 -8.18 19.04
C LYS A 65 -3.43 -9.23 19.01
N ALA A 66 -2.22 -8.87 19.46
CA ALA A 66 -1.13 -9.80 19.69
C ALA A 66 -1.31 -10.61 20.98
N GLY A 67 -0.54 -11.68 21.13
CA GLY A 67 -0.59 -12.54 22.30
C GLY A 67 -0.13 -11.83 23.58
N ASN A 68 -0.77 -12.11 24.71
CA ASN A 68 -0.28 -11.61 26.00
C ASN A 68 0.86 -12.50 26.52
N GLY A 69 1.81 -11.91 27.24
CA GLY A 69 2.80 -12.64 28.01
C GLY A 69 2.14 -13.40 29.18
N GLN A 70 2.66 -14.58 29.48
CA GLN A 70 2.21 -15.37 30.62
C GLN A 70 2.84 -14.84 31.91
N ASN A 71 2.14 -15.01 33.03
CA ASN A 71 2.68 -14.67 34.34
C ASN A 71 3.84 -15.58 34.70
N GLY A 72 4.78 -15.09 35.47
CA GLY A 72 5.81 -15.89 36.12
C GLY A 72 5.20 -16.84 37.15
N SER A 73 5.97 -17.85 37.53
CA SER A 73 5.57 -18.82 38.54
C SER A 73 6.73 -19.14 39.48
N GLY A 74 6.50 -20.02 40.49
CA GLY A 74 7.54 -20.43 41.42
C GLY A 74 8.69 -21.20 40.74
N ASN A 75 9.71 -21.53 41.50
CA ASN A 75 10.92 -22.21 41.05
C ASN A 75 11.69 -21.45 39.93
N HIS A 76 11.68 -20.13 40.01
CA HIS A 76 12.29 -19.23 38.98
C HIS A 76 11.78 -19.46 37.55
N CYS A 77 10.55 -20.00 37.40
CA CYS A 77 9.97 -20.24 36.09
C CYS A 77 9.39 -18.94 35.52
N ASN A 78 10.02 -18.44 34.47
CA ASN A 78 9.55 -17.26 33.76
C ASN A 78 8.32 -17.58 32.90
N GLY A 79 7.43 -16.62 32.78
CA GLY A 79 6.28 -16.69 31.88
C GLY A 79 6.70 -16.76 30.42
N LYS A 80 5.98 -17.50 29.60
CA LYS A 80 6.21 -17.53 28.14
C LYS A 80 5.89 -16.18 27.53
N TYR A 81 6.64 -15.81 26.50
CA TYR A 81 6.37 -14.61 25.70
C TYR A 81 5.05 -14.76 24.95
N GLY A 82 4.34 -13.65 24.75
CA GLY A 82 3.19 -13.57 23.88
C GLY A 82 3.60 -13.74 22.42
N GLU A 83 2.71 -14.33 21.62
CA GLU A 83 2.95 -14.48 20.18
C GLU A 83 2.84 -13.13 19.47
N ASP A 84 3.81 -12.83 18.61
CA ASP A 84 3.79 -11.66 17.75
C ASP A 84 2.72 -11.80 16.68
N LEU A 85 2.13 -10.68 16.28
CA LEU A 85 1.11 -10.64 15.24
C LEU A 85 1.65 -9.96 13.97
N TYR A 86 1.68 -10.71 12.87
CA TYR A 86 2.04 -10.22 11.56
C TYR A 86 0.80 -9.94 10.72
N ILE A 87 0.52 -8.66 10.47
CA ILE A 87 -0.62 -8.21 9.68
C ILE A 87 -0.16 -8.03 8.24
N LYS A 88 -0.71 -8.85 7.33
CA LYS A 88 -0.34 -8.84 5.92
C LYS A 88 -1.13 -7.78 5.16
N VAL A 89 -0.43 -6.85 4.51
CA VAL A 89 -1.00 -5.75 3.72
C VAL A 89 -0.46 -5.75 2.29
N PRO A 90 -1.21 -5.18 1.34
CA PRO A 90 -0.72 -4.98 -0.03
C PRO A 90 0.48 -4.03 -0.07
N ILE A 91 1.28 -4.15 -1.13
CA ILE A 91 2.35 -3.20 -1.43
C ILE A 91 1.79 -1.80 -1.63
N GLY A 92 2.48 -0.76 -1.13
CA GLY A 92 2.04 0.63 -1.22
C GLY A 92 1.04 1.04 -0.13
N THR A 93 0.89 0.23 0.93
CA THR A 93 0.07 0.60 2.08
C THR A 93 0.78 1.59 2.98
N VAL A 94 0.15 2.73 3.24
CA VAL A 94 0.58 3.72 4.23
C VAL A 94 -0.24 3.53 5.49
N ILE A 95 0.46 3.46 6.62
CA ILE A 95 -0.14 3.37 7.95
C ILE A 95 -0.05 4.75 8.60
N LYS A 96 -1.18 5.31 8.97
CA LYS A 96 -1.29 6.59 9.66
C LYS A 96 -1.95 6.40 11.02
N ASP A 97 -1.55 7.21 11.96
CA ASP A 97 -2.23 7.35 13.25
C ASP A 97 -3.59 8.04 13.03
N ALA A 98 -4.67 7.46 13.57
CA ALA A 98 -6.02 7.98 13.33
C ALA A 98 -6.31 9.30 14.05
N GLU A 99 -5.60 9.59 15.16
CA GLU A 99 -5.80 10.82 15.94
C GLU A 99 -4.97 11.98 15.37
N THR A 100 -3.69 11.71 15.07
CA THR A 100 -2.75 12.76 14.64
C THR A 100 -2.62 12.87 13.14
N ASN A 101 -3.15 11.91 12.38
CA ASN A 101 -3.02 11.76 10.92
C ASN A 101 -1.55 11.71 10.43
N LYS A 102 -0.60 11.48 11.35
CA LYS A 102 0.82 11.34 11.00
C LYS A 102 1.10 9.96 10.41
N VAL A 103 2.00 9.92 9.44
CA VAL A 103 2.47 8.67 8.86
C VAL A 103 3.35 7.94 9.87
N ILE A 104 2.96 6.73 10.25
CA ILE A 104 3.73 5.83 11.11
C ILE A 104 4.68 5.01 10.26
N ALA A 105 4.17 4.40 9.18
CA ALA A 105 4.97 3.58 8.26
C ALA A 105 4.47 3.68 6.82
N ASP A 106 5.37 3.49 5.86
CA ASP A 106 5.10 3.41 4.43
C ASP A 106 5.67 2.08 3.92
N LEU A 107 4.77 1.16 3.57
CA LEU A 107 5.09 -0.21 3.18
C LEU A 107 5.14 -0.33 1.66
N SER A 108 6.26 0.03 1.10
CA SER A 108 6.45 0.22 -0.33
C SER A 108 7.23 -0.90 -1.02
N LYS A 109 8.00 -1.69 -0.26
CA LYS A 109 8.85 -2.75 -0.82
C LYS A 109 8.25 -4.14 -0.62
N PRO A 110 8.37 -5.05 -1.59
CA PRO A 110 7.94 -6.43 -1.42
C PRO A 110 8.64 -7.11 -0.24
N GLY A 111 7.87 -7.73 0.66
CA GLY A 111 8.41 -8.41 1.84
C GLY A 111 8.90 -7.50 2.97
N GLN A 112 8.74 -6.18 2.83
CA GLN A 112 9.04 -5.22 3.90
C GLN A 112 8.17 -5.54 5.12
N THR A 113 8.80 -5.49 6.31
CA THR A 113 8.14 -5.71 7.60
C THR A 113 8.52 -4.58 8.53
N GLU A 114 7.53 -3.94 9.13
CA GLU A 114 7.70 -2.82 10.06
C GLU A 114 7.05 -3.11 11.40
N LEU A 115 7.75 -2.82 12.48
CA LEU A 115 7.23 -2.88 13.84
C LEU A 115 6.40 -1.63 14.11
N ILE A 116 5.13 -1.80 14.43
CA ILE A 116 4.21 -0.68 14.68
C ILE A 116 3.91 -0.49 16.15
N LEU A 117 3.66 -1.58 16.89
CA LEU A 117 3.45 -1.53 18.34
C LEU A 117 4.31 -2.57 19.06
N GLN A 118 4.96 -2.15 20.15
CA GLN A 118 5.70 -3.05 21.03
C GLN A 118 4.78 -3.64 22.10
N GLY A 119 4.97 -4.91 22.42
CA GLY A 119 4.32 -5.57 23.54
C GLY A 119 4.80 -5.05 24.90
N GLY A 120 3.92 -5.11 25.88
CA GLY A 120 4.22 -4.73 27.25
C GLY A 120 5.36 -5.58 27.84
N ARG A 121 6.21 -5.00 28.65
CA ARG A 121 7.28 -5.72 29.35
C ARG A 121 6.68 -6.64 30.42
N GLY A 122 7.27 -7.81 30.60
CA GLY A 122 6.96 -8.66 31.74
C GLY A 122 7.45 -8.07 33.05
N GLY A 123 6.66 -8.19 34.09
CA GLY A 123 7.00 -7.77 35.44
C GLY A 123 8.07 -8.66 36.05
N ARG A 124 8.92 -8.13 36.91
CA ARG A 124 9.97 -8.89 37.59
C ARG A 124 9.41 -9.68 38.76
N GLY A 125 9.90 -10.91 38.94
CA GLY A 125 9.60 -11.75 40.08
C GLY A 125 10.26 -11.26 41.39
N ASN A 126 9.76 -11.73 42.53
CA ASN A 126 10.26 -11.30 43.81
C ASN A 126 11.73 -11.68 44.06
N SER A 127 12.27 -12.67 43.35
CA SER A 127 13.70 -13.02 43.42
C SER A 127 14.64 -11.88 43.07
N HIS A 128 14.23 -10.96 42.17
CA HIS A 128 15.01 -9.78 41.80
C HIS A 128 15.10 -8.72 42.89
N PHE A 129 14.18 -8.73 43.87
CA PHE A 129 14.11 -7.72 44.93
C PHE A 129 14.72 -8.19 46.25
N ALA A 130 15.32 -9.39 46.24
CA ALA A 130 16.06 -9.89 47.39
C ALA A 130 17.37 -9.11 47.58
N THR A 131 17.53 -8.54 48.75
CA THR A 131 18.76 -7.81 49.16
C THR A 131 19.22 -8.36 50.50
N PRO A 132 20.49 -8.08 50.93
CA PRO A 132 20.98 -8.51 52.26
C PRO A 132 20.11 -8.03 53.41
N THR A 133 19.46 -6.88 53.27
CA THR A 133 18.58 -6.31 54.30
C THR A 133 17.11 -6.76 54.13
N ARG A 134 16.70 -7.13 52.93
CA ARG A 134 15.33 -7.65 52.60
C ARG A 134 15.44 -9.01 51.95
N GLN A 135 15.60 -10.05 52.71
CA GLN A 135 15.83 -11.41 52.22
C GLN A 135 14.54 -12.12 51.70
N ALA A 136 13.37 -11.67 52.11
CA ALA A 136 12.10 -12.26 51.75
C ALA A 136 11.10 -11.21 51.25
N PRO A 137 11.30 -10.62 50.05
CA PRO A 137 10.37 -9.67 49.46
C PRO A 137 9.06 -10.40 49.06
N ARG A 138 7.93 -9.87 49.53
CA ARG A 138 6.59 -10.43 49.28
C ARG A 138 5.85 -9.72 48.15
N PHE A 139 6.55 -9.04 47.30
CA PHE A 139 5.99 -8.32 46.16
C PHE A 139 6.75 -8.67 44.89
N SER A 140 6.11 -8.51 43.76
CA SER A 140 6.64 -8.60 42.42
C SER A 140 6.14 -7.39 41.61
N GLU A 141 6.68 -7.16 40.45
CA GLU A 141 6.20 -6.14 39.51
C GLU A 141 5.05 -6.72 38.68
N ASP A 142 4.05 -5.87 38.40
CA ASP A 142 3.06 -6.16 37.38
C ASP A 142 3.68 -5.97 35.99
N GLY A 143 3.19 -6.73 35.03
CA GLY A 143 3.56 -6.52 33.63
C GLY A 143 2.96 -5.22 33.08
N ASP A 144 3.69 -4.59 32.19
CA ASP A 144 3.21 -3.39 31.48
C ASP A 144 2.05 -3.74 30.57
N LYS A 145 1.07 -2.86 30.49
CA LYS A 145 -0.03 -3.01 29.52
C LYS A 145 0.47 -2.76 28.09
N GLY A 146 -0.01 -3.55 27.15
CA GLY A 146 0.21 -3.31 25.73
C GLY A 146 -0.43 -2.02 25.27
N GLU A 147 0.14 -1.41 24.25
CA GLU A 147 -0.43 -0.21 23.61
C GLU A 147 -1.60 -0.59 22.71
N GLU A 148 -2.64 0.25 22.72
CA GLU A 148 -3.77 0.17 21.80
C GLU A 148 -3.84 1.45 20.97
N LYS A 149 -3.92 1.32 19.64
CA LYS A 149 -4.02 2.45 18.71
C LYS A 149 -5.04 2.18 17.62
N GLU A 150 -5.77 3.22 17.27
CA GLU A 150 -6.54 3.23 16.02
C GLU A 150 -5.62 3.74 14.90
N VAL A 151 -5.48 2.96 13.84
CA VAL A 151 -4.67 3.31 12.68
C VAL A 151 -5.51 3.31 11.41
N ILE A 152 -5.14 4.22 10.52
CA ILE A 152 -5.67 4.32 9.17
C ILE A 152 -4.74 3.56 8.24
N LEU A 153 -5.27 2.61 7.51
CA LEU A 153 -4.60 1.98 6.38
C LEU A 153 -5.08 2.68 5.11
N GLU A 154 -4.16 3.28 4.39
CA GLU A 154 -4.40 3.93 3.11
C GLU A 154 -3.53 3.26 2.05
N LEU A 155 -4.17 2.71 1.03
CA LEU A 155 -3.46 2.12 -0.09
C LEU A 155 -3.17 3.21 -1.11
N LYS A 156 -1.90 3.56 -1.28
CA LYS A 156 -1.45 4.39 -2.40
C LYS A 156 -1.54 3.54 -3.67
N LEU A 157 -2.69 3.57 -4.30
CA LEU A 157 -2.96 2.79 -5.50
C LEU A 157 -1.97 3.13 -6.59
N LEU A 158 -1.18 2.12 -6.90
CA LEU A 158 -0.42 2.07 -8.13
C LEU A 158 -1.30 1.36 -9.15
N ALA A 159 -1.78 2.09 -10.14
CA ALA A 159 -2.38 1.42 -11.29
C ALA A 159 -1.27 0.70 -12.05
N ASP A 160 -1.47 -0.58 -12.33
CA ASP A 160 -0.54 -1.35 -13.17
C ASP A 160 -0.58 -0.84 -14.61
N VAL A 161 -1.78 -0.40 -15.04
CA VAL A 161 -2.07 0.01 -16.42
C VAL A 161 -2.74 1.37 -16.43
N GLY A 162 -2.19 2.29 -17.22
CA GLY A 162 -2.80 3.60 -17.48
C GLY A 162 -3.52 3.62 -18.83
N LEU A 163 -4.75 4.16 -18.87
CA LEU A 163 -5.47 4.42 -20.12
C LEU A 163 -5.18 5.82 -20.62
N LEU A 164 -4.71 5.93 -21.84
CA LEU A 164 -4.48 7.17 -22.54
C LEU A 164 -5.42 7.28 -23.73
N GLY A 165 -5.75 8.47 -24.15
CA GLY A 165 -6.57 8.68 -25.35
C GLY A 165 -7.40 9.95 -25.26
N CYS A 166 -7.81 10.48 -26.39
CA CYS A 166 -8.69 11.63 -26.51
C CYS A 166 -10.02 11.45 -25.76
N PRO A 167 -10.75 12.51 -25.44
CA PRO A 167 -12.13 12.39 -24.97
C PRO A 167 -12.98 11.56 -25.96
N ASN A 168 -13.96 10.85 -25.44
CA ASN A 168 -14.93 10.05 -26.21
C ASN A 168 -14.38 8.85 -27.01
N VAL A 169 -13.11 8.49 -26.88
CA VAL A 169 -12.53 7.31 -27.58
C VAL A 169 -12.97 5.97 -26.99
N GLY A 170 -13.78 5.97 -25.92
CA GLY A 170 -14.32 4.75 -25.32
C GLY A 170 -13.57 4.21 -24.11
N LYS A 171 -12.63 4.96 -23.49
CA LYS A 171 -11.88 4.55 -22.29
C LYS A 171 -12.78 4.13 -21.13
N SER A 172 -13.73 4.99 -20.75
CA SER A 172 -14.64 4.74 -19.61
C SER A 172 -15.63 3.59 -19.91
N THR A 173 -16.03 3.43 -21.17
CA THR A 173 -16.86 2.30 -21.61
C THR A 173 -16.08 0.99 -21.51
N PHE A 174 -14.83 0.98 -21.96
CA PHE A 174 -13.94 -0.16 -21.81
C PHE A 174 -13.74 -0.49 -20.34
N LEU A 175 -13.38 0.50 -19.51
CA LEU A 175 -13.16 0.30 -18.08
C LEU A 175 -14.39 -0.31 -17.39
N SER A 176 -15.59 0.18 -17.70
CA SER A 176 -16.84 -0.36 -17.12
C SER A 176 -17.15 -1.80 -17.54
N LYS A 177 -16.70 -2.23 -18.74
CA LYS A 177 -16.88 -3.59 -19.25
C LYS A 177 -15.91 -4.60 -18.64
N VAL A 178 -14.66 -4.19 -18.39
CA VAL A 178 -13.61 -5.10 -17.94
C VAL A 178 -13.51 -5.23 -16.43
N THR A 179 -14.20 -4.34 -15.69
CA THR A 179 -14.21 -4.36 -14.23
C THR A 179 -15.47 -5.03 -13.69
N GLU A 180 -15.32 -5.96 -12.74
CA GLU A 180 -16.46 -6.63 -12.08
C GLU A 180 -17.33 -5.70 -11.21
N ALA A 181 -16.72 -4.66 -10.66
CA ALA A 181 -17.40 -3.63 -9.89
C ALA A 181 -17.44 -2.34 -10.72
N ARG A 182 -18.50 -1.52 -10.55
CA ARG A 182 -18.51 -0.18 -11.15
C ARG A 182 -17.19 0.52 -10.85
N PRO A 183 -16.52 1.09 -11.86
CA PRO A 183 -15.30 1.85 -11.66
C PRO A 183 -15.53 2.85 -10.53
N LYS A 184 -14.62 2.89 -9.58
CA LYS A 184 -14.72 3.85 -8.49
C LYS A 184 -14.02 5.13 -8.89
N ILE A 185 -14.74 6.22 -8.74
CA ILE A 185 -14.17 7.55 -8.66
C ILE A 185 -13.35 7.59 -7.37
N ALA A 186 -12.04 7.71 -7.48
CA ALA A 186 -11.18 7.81 -6.33
C ALA A 186 -11.02 9.30 -5.96
N ASN A 187 -11.65 9.72 -4.85
CA ASN A 187 -11.51 11.06 -4.31
C ASN A 187 -10.17 11.17 -3.59
N TYR A 188 -9.14 11.59 -4.31
CA TYR A 188 -7.88 11.96 -3.70
C TYR A 188 -7.93 13.44 -3.32
N HIS A 189 -7.73 13.76 -2.05
CA HIS A 189 -7.76 15.14 -1.52
C HIS A 189 -6.77 16.10 -2.20
N PHE A 190 -5.91 15.59 -3.08
CA PHE A 190 -4.89 16.33 -3.79
C PHE A 190 -5.11 16.38 -5.32
N THR A 191 -6.24 15.85 -5.83
CA THR A 191 -6.58 15.88 -7.26
C THR A 191 -7.78 16.76 -7.50
N THR A 192 -7.69 17.63 -8.53
CA THR A 192 -8.84 18.38 -9.04
C THR A 192 -9.67 17.56 -10.02
N LEU A 193 -9.08 16.51 -10.60
CA LEU A 193 -9.73 15.53 -11.46
C LEU A 193 -9.68 14.16 -10.79
N GLU A 194 -10.83 13.52 -10.69
CA GLU A 194 -10.99 12.23 -10.04
C GLU A 194 -10.71 11.11 -11.03
N PRO A 195 -9.65 10.30 -10.85
CA PRO A 195 -9.39 9.17 -11.74
C PRO A 195 -10.41 8.05 -11.53
N ASN A 196 -10.83 7.43 -12.62
CA ASN A 196 -11.63 6.23 -12.56
C ASN A 196 -10.71 5.01 -12.47
N LEU A 197 -10.81 4.27 -11.38
CA LEU A 197 -10.02 3.06 -11.14
C LEU A 197 -10.87 1.82 -11.31
N GLY A 198 -10.32 0.80 -11.93
CA GLY A 198 -10.97 -0.48 -12.08
C GLY A 198 -10.03 -1.65 -11.81
N VAL A 199 -10.51 -2.66 -11.09
CA VAL A 199 -9.80 -3.92 -10.90
C VAL A 199 -10.30 -4.92 -11.92
N VAL A 200 -9.39 -5.42 -12.73
CA VAL A 200 -9.64 -6.46 -13.70
C VAL A 200 -9.20 -7.79 -13.12
N LYS A 201 -10.08 -8.77 -13.06
CA LYS A 201 -9.74 -10.15 -12.74
C LYS A 201 -9.45 -10.92 -14.02
N THR A 202 -8.35 -11.66 -13.99
CA THR A 202 -8.00 -12.55 -15.08
C THR A 202 -8.50 -13.97 -14.83
N LYS A 203 -8.60 -14.79 -15.87
CA LYS A 203 -8.98 -16.21 -15.75
C LYS A 203 -8.04 -17.01 -14.87
N SER A 204 -6.79 -16.56 -14.70
CA SER A 204 -5.79 -17.19 -13.84
C SER A 204 -5.92 -16.85 -12.35
N GLY A 205 -6.90 -16.01 -11.98
CA GLY A 205 -7.10 -15.57 -10.59
C GLY A 205 -6.26 -14.36 -10.19
N ASP A 206 -5.26 -13.99 -10.97
CA ASP A 206 -4.47 -12.78 -10.77
C ASP A 206 -5.28 -11.57 -11.25
N GLY A 207 -5.28 -10.50 -10.49
CA GLY A 207 -5.92 -9.23 -10.87
C GLY A 207 -4.89 -8.13 -11.06
N PHE A 208 -5.21 -7.14 -11.90
CA PHE A 208 -4.44 -5.92 -12.05
C PHE A 208 -5.34 -4.69 -12.03
N VAL A 209 -4.77 -3.55 -11.71
CA VAL A 209 -5.51 -2.28 -11.58
C VAL A 209 -5.30 -1.44 -12.83
N ILE A 210 -6.40 -0.98 -13.41
CA ILE A 210 -6.40 -0.02 -14.52
C ILE A 210 -6.85 1.34 -14.00
N ALA A 211 -6.14 2.40 -14.40
CA ALA A 211 -6.54 3.78 -14.17
C ALA A 211 -6.89 4.47 -15.49
N ASP A 212 -8.06 5.08 -15.54
CA ASP A 212 -8.37 6.09 -16.57
C ASP A 212 -7.71 7.40 -16.16
N ILE A 213 -6.87 7.94 -17.03
CA ILE A 213 -6.10 9.15 -16.79
C ILE A 213 -6.82 10.33 -17.50
N PRO A 214 -7.77 10.99 -16.81
CA PRO A 214 -8.44 12.14 -17.39
C PRO A 214 -7.51 13.34 -17.46
N GLY A 215 -7.65 14.18 -18.49
CA GLY A 215 -7.06 15.51 -18.51
C GLY A 215 -5.59 15.62 -18.94
N ILE A 216 -4.98 14.60 -19.52
CA ILE A 216 -3.66 14.78 -20.18
C ILE A 216 -3.82 15.69 -21.40
N ILE A 217 -4.99 15.72 -22.05
CA ILE A 217 -5.22 16.38 -23.33
C ILE A 217 -5.81 17.79 -23.23
N GLU A 218 -6.43 18.17 -22.09
CA GLU A 218 -7.07 19.48 -21.94
C GLU A 218 -6.31 20.37 -20.94
N GLY A 219 -5.24 21.03 -21.36
CA GLY A 219 -4.62 22.11 -20.59
C GLY A 219 -3.67 21.69 -19.47
N ALA A 220 -3.20 20.45 -19.43
CA ALA A 220 -2.24 19.98 -18.43
C ALA A 220 -0.91 20.76 -18.48
N SER A 221 -0.54 21.29 -19.64
CA SER A 221 0.65 22.12 -19.83
C SER A 221 0.50 23.56 -19.30
N GLU A 222 -0.73 24.03 -19.04
CA GLU A 222 -1.00 25.40 -18.57
C GLU A 222 -1.17 25.49 -17.03
N GLY A 223 -0.90 24.44 -16.30
CA GLY A 223 -0.84 24.47 -14.83
C GLY A 223 -2.18 24.49 -14.12
N VAL A 224 -3.29 24.35 -14.84
CA VAL A 224 -4.62 24.36 -14.27
C VAL A 224 -5.16 22.92 -14.18
N GLY A 225 -4.99 22.25 -13.05
CA GLY A 225 -5.88 21.17 -12.69
C GLY A 225 -5.33 19.82 -12.27
N LEU A 226 -4.15 19.37 -12.67
CA LEU A 226 -3.59 18.10 -12.22
C LEU A 226 -2.51 18.36 -11.16
N GLY A 227 -2.82 18.05 -9.88
CA GLY A 227 -1.83 18.24 -8.83
C GLY A 227 -0.57 17.38 -9.08
N LEU A 228 0.61 17.94 -8.84
CA LEU A 228 1.92 17.27 -8.99
C LEU A 228 1.97 15.87 -8.34
N GLN A 229 1.17 15.66 -7.31
CA GLN A 229 1.08 14.36 -6.63
C GLN A 229 0.33 13.30 -7.44
N PHE A 230 -0.72 13.68 -8.17
CA PHE A 230 -1.44 12.75 -9.06
C PHE A 230 -0.54 12.30 -10.22
N LEU A 231 0.27 13.20 -10.71
CA LEU A 231 1.23 12.96 -11.79
C LEU A 231 2.27 11.91 -11.39
N ARG A 232 2.79 11.99 -10.16
CA ARG A 232 3.69 10.98 -9.59
C ARG A 232 3.03 9.60 -9.49
N HIS A 233 1.71 9.53 -9.33
CA HIS A 233 0.98 8.24 -9.28
C HIS A 233 0.85 7.61 -10.67
N ILE A 234 0.67 8.44 -11.71
CA ILE A 234 0.64 7.99 -13.10
C ILE A 234 2.02 7.52 -13.58
N GLU A 235 3.08 8.20 -13.18
CA GLU A 235 4.46 7.78 -13.47
C GLU A 235 4.80 6.38 -12.97
N ARG A 236 4.00 5.86 -12.05
CA ARG A 236 4.15 4.52 -11.49
C ARG A 236 3.43 3.43 -12.26
N THR A 237 2.67 3.78 -13.32
CA THR A 237 2.06 2.77 -14.20
C THR A 237 3.14 2.01 -14.96
N ARG A 238 2.97 0.69 -15.06
CA ARG A 238 3.95 -0.22 -15.69
C ARG A 238 3.73 -0.35 -17.20
N LEU A 239 2.47 -0.16 -17.64
CA LEU A 239 2.03 -0.30 -19.01
C LEU A 239 1.03 0.80 -19.34
N LEU A 240 1.08 1.33 -20.55
CA LEU A 240 0.14 2.31 -21.06
C LEU A 240 -0.67 1.72 -22.21
N LEU A 241 -2.00 1.83 -22.15
CA LEU A 241 -2.91 1.50 -23.23
C LEU A 241 -3.37 2.79 -23.91
N HIS A 242 -2.95 2.98 -25.14
CA HIS A 242 -3.23 4.17 -25.92
C HIS A 242 -4.46 3.94 -26.80
N PHE A 243 -5.59 4.47 -26.37
CA PHE A 243 -6.90 4.33 -27.04
C PHE A 243 -7.03 5.36 -28.16
N ILE A 244 -7.30 4.88 -29.37
CA ILE A 244 -7.46 5.69 -30.58
C ILE A 244 -8.75 5.28 -31.29
N ASP A 245 -9.59 6.26 -31.55
CA ASP A 245 -10.83 6.07 -32.31
C ASP A 245 -10.53 5.93 -33.80
N VAL A 246 -10.87 4.80 -34.40
CA VAL A 246 -10.68 4.54 -35.82
C VAL A 246 -11.99 4.65 -36.62
N SER A 247 -13.12 4.97 -35.98
CA SER A 247 -14.43 5.04 -36.64
C SER A 247 -14.56 6.17 -37.66
N GLY A 248 -13.73 7.23 -37.50
CA GLY A 248 -13.82 8.44 -38.33
C GLY A 248 -15.04 9.33 -38.08
N GLN A 249 -15.92 8.97 -37.12
CA GLN A 249 -17.18 9.69 -36.86
C GLN A 249 -16.97 11.11 -36.36
N GLU A 250 -15.87 11.38 -35.65
CA GLU A 250 -15.56 12.72 -35.11
C GLU A 250 -14.68 13.54 -36.07
N GLY A 251 -14.42 13.04 -37.30
CA GLY A 251 -13.57 13.73 -38.29
C GLY A 251 -12.09 13.84 -37.89
N ARG A 252 -11.65 13.02 -36.91
CA ARG A 252 -10.27 13.00 -36.40
C ARG A 252 -9.41 12.03 -37.21
N ASN A 253 -8.11 12.35 -37.30
CA ASN A 253 -7.11 11.45 -37.88
C ASN A 253 -6.43 10.66 -36.76
N ALA A 254 -6.50 9.32 -36.86
CA ALA A 254 -5.95 8.42 -35.85
C ALA A 254 -4.44 8.58 -35.60
N VAL A 255 -3.68 8.94 -36.64
CA VAL A 255 -2.23 9.17 -36.55
C VAL A 255 -1.92 10.50 -35.88
N GLU A 256 -2.71 11.53 -36.15
CA GLU A 256 -2.56 12.84 -35.51
C GLU A 256 -2.88 12.75 -34.01
N ASP A 257 -3.95 12.05 -33.64
CA ASP A 257 -4.32 11.82 -32.24
C ASP A 257 -3.19 11.10 -31.48
N PHE A 258 -2.61 10.05 -32.08
CA PHE A 258 -1.47 9.33 -31.50
C PHE A 258 -0.26 10.27 -31.26
N ASN A 259 0.11 11.06 -32.26
CA ASN A 259 1.25 11.95 -32.15
C ASN A 259 1.03 13.06 -31.14
N THR A 260 -0.18 13.62 -31.08
CA THR A 260 -0.54 14.69 -30.15
C THR A 260 -0.42 14.20 -28.71
N ILE A 261 -0.99 13.03 -28.39
CA ILE A 261 -0.94 12.45 -27.04
C ILE A 261 0.51 12.11 -26.65
N ASN A 262 1.30 11.53 -27.53
CA ASN A 262 2.70 11.25 -27.24
C ASN A 262 3.54 12.52 -27.05
N ALA A 263 3.24 13.59 -27.79
CA ALA A 263 3.90 14.87 -27.60
C ALA A 263 3.54 15.49 -26.23
N GLU A 264 2.29 15.38 -25.80
CA GLU A 264 1.84 15.81 -24.49
C GLU A 264 2.44 14.97 -23.36
N LEU A 265 2.47 13.64 -23.49
CA LEU A 265 3.15 12.75 -22.55
C LEU A 265 4.61 13.14 -22.37
N LYS A 266 5.32 13.43 -23.46
CA LYS A 266 6.73 13.83 -23.42
C LYS A 266 6.94 15.18 -22.74
N LYS A 267 6.05 16.14 -22.98
CA LYS A 267 6.08 17.43 -22.27
C LYS A 267 5.83 17.28 -20.78
N TYR A 268 5.04 16.28 -20.43
CA TYR A 268 4.57 16.05 -19.09
C TYR A 268 5.57 15.28 -18.22
N SER A 269 6.07 14.14 -18.69
CA SER A 269 7.08 13.32 -18.03
C SER A 269 7.86 12.49 -19.04
N GLU A 270 9.16 12.67 -19.01
CA GLU A 270 10.08 11.90 -19.85
C GLU A 270 10.03 10.41 -19.48
N LYS A 271 9.87 10.09 -18.19
CA LYS A 271 9.70 8.71 -17.68
C LYS A 271 8.47 8.04 -18.26
N LEU A 272 7.33 8.72 -18.34
CA LEU A 272 6.10 8.18 -18.92
C LEU A 272 6.20 7.95 -20.43
N SER A 273 6.88 8.82 -21.13
CA SER A 273 7.05 8.69 -22.58
C SER A 273 7.90 7.47 -22.99
N THR A 274 8.74 6.96 -22.07
CA THR A 274 9.58 5.76 -22.27
C THR A 274 8.92 4.47 -21.84
N ARG A 275 7.73 4.51 -21.21
CA ARG A 275 7.02 3.30 -20.79
C ARG A 275 6.52 2.49 -21.98
N LYS A 276 6.42 1.17 -21.78
CA LYS A 276 5.86 0.29 -22.80
C LYS A 276 4.42 0.70 -23.09
N GLN A 277 4.10 0.91 -24.37
CA GLN A 277 2.77 1.27 -24.85
C GLN A 277 2.20 0.15 -25.71
N ILE A 278 0.86 0.03 -25.69
CA ILE A 278 0.07 -0.79 -26.61
C ILE A 278 -0.96 0.15 -27.24
N ILE A 279 -1.04 0.16 -28.56
CA ILE A 279 -2.07 0.90 -29.29
C ILE A 279 -3.35 0.08 -29.30
N VAL A 280 -4.45 0.72 -28.91
CA VAL A 280 -5.79 0.11 -28.88
C VAL A 280 -6.69 0.88 -29.84
N ALA A 281 -6.91 0.31 -31.02
CA ALA A 281 -7.85 0.83 -32.00
C ALA A 281 -9.28 0.54 -31.55
N THR A 282 -10.05 1.59 -31.27
CA THR A 282 -11.41 1.47 -30.69
C THR A 282 -12.50 1.77 -31.70
N LYS A 283 -13.74 1.40 -31.35
CA LYS A 283 -14.95 1.60 -32.16
C LYS A 283 -14.88 0.96 -33.55
N ILE A 284 -14.27 -0.23 -33.62
CA ILE A 284 -14.20 -0.98 -34.90
C ILE A 284 -15.57 -1.35 -35.44
N ASP A 285 -16.57 -1.48 -34.56
CA ASP A 285 -17.96 -1.73 -34.88
C ASP A 285 -18.67 -0.58 -35.63
N ALA A 286 -18.14 0.64 -35.49
CA ALA A 286 -18.70 1.87 -36.04
C ALA A 286 -17.86 2.44 -37.19
N MET A 287 -16.86 1.69 -37.67
CA MET A 287 -16.04 2.11 -38.82
C MET A 287 -16.85 2.22 -40.09
N GLN A 288 -16.69 3.34 -40.80
CA GLN A 288 -17.24 3.56 -42.12
C GLN A 288 -16.24 3.25 -43.24
N ASP A 289 -14.94 3.47 -42.96
CA ASP A 289 -13.81 3.26 -43.85
C ASP A 289 -12.60 2.73 -43.06
N ASP A 290 -11.81 1.88 -43.70
CA ASP A 290 -10.60 1.27 -43.12
C ASP A 290 -9.36 2.17 -43.18
N THR A 291 -9.46 3.39 -43.70
CA THR A 291 -8.31 4.27 -43.95
C THR A 291 -7.54 4.59 -42.65
N ASN A 292 -8.23 5.07 -41.63
CA ASN A 292 -7.64 5.38 -40.33
C ASN A 292 -6.97 4.16 -39.69
N LEU A 293 -7.60 2.98 -39.78
CA LEU A 293 -7.04 1.75 -39.25
C LEU A 293 -5.77 1.33 -39.97
N LYS A 294 -5.76 1.39 -41.33
CA LYS A 294 -4.58 1.03 -42.13
C LYS A 294 -3.40 1.97 -41.91
N GLU A 295 -3.67 3.25 -41.74
CA GLU A 295 -2.63 4.25 -41.39
C GLU A 295 -2.07 3.99 -40.01
N LEU A 296 -2.92 3.71 -39.02
CA LEU A 296 -2.50 3.38 -37.65
C LEU A 296 -1.70 2.07 -37.59
N GLU A 297 -2.07 1.04 -38.39
CA GLU A 297 -1.29 -0.19 -38.52
C GLU A 297 0.11 0.04 -39.10
N LYS A 298 0.23 0.91 -40.11
CA LYS A 298 1.53 1.29 -40.70
C LYS A 298 2.41 2.00 -39.66
N LEU A 299 1.81 2.91 -38.87
CA LEU A 299 2.50 3.63 -37.82
C LEU A 299 2.94 2.66 -36.70
N ALA A 300 2.07 1.78 -36.24
CA ALA A 300 2.36 0.78 -35.23
C ALA A 300 3.55 -0.13 -35.66
N LYS A 301 3.58 -0.55 -36.91
CA LYS A 301 4.72 -1.32 -37.48
C LYS A 301 6.00 -0.51 -37.52
N LYS A 302 5.93 0.79 -37.89
CA LYS A 302 7.08 1.68 -37.95
C LYS A 302 7.69 1.92 -36.57
N GLU A 303 6.86 2.19 -35.58
CA GLU A 303 7.27 2.45 -34.19
C GLU A 303 7.52 1.16 -33.40
N LYS A 304 7.26 -0.03 -33.96
CA LYS A 304 7.38 -1.34 -33.31
C LYS A 304 6.51 -1.47 -32.06
N ILE A 305 5.32 -0.87 -32.08
CA ILE A 305 4.33 -0.91 -31.01
C ILE A 305 3.25 -1.93 -31.37
N GLU A 306 2.84 -2.76 -30.41
CA GLU A 306 1.77 -3.72 -30.59
C GLU A 306 0.41 -3.00 -30.73
N LEU A 307 -0.45 -3.48 -31.67
CA LEU A 307 -1.76 -2.90 -31.94
C LEU A 307 -2.84 -3.95 -31.73
N TYR A 308 -3.87 -3.59 -30.98
CA TYR A 308 -5.07 -4.37 -30.74
C TYR A 308 -6.31 -3.63 -31.27
N LYS A 309 -7.24 -4.38 -31.82
CA LYS A 309 -8.51 -3.87 -32.36
C LYS A 309 -9.61 -4.28 -31.40
N ILE A 310 -10.39 -3.33 -30.90
CA ILE A 310 -11.47 -3.62 -29.97
C ILE A 310 -12.75 -2.86 -30.29
N SER A 311 -13.88 -3.46 -29.91
CA SER A 311 -15.13 -2.75 -29.68
C SER A 311 -15.53 -2.88 -28.23
N ALA A 312 -15.56 -1.77 -27.51
CA ALA A 312 -16.03 -1.75 -26.12
C ALA A 312 -17.55 -2.03 -26.03
N VAL A 313 -18.32 -1.80 -27.10
CA VAL A 313 -19.75 -2.02 -27.14
C VAL A 313 -20.07 -3.49 -27.36
N THR A 314 -19.52 -4.12 -28.41
CA THR A 314 -19.74 -5.52 -28.73
C THR A 314 -18.97 -6.48 -27.84
N GLY A 315 -17.82 -6.05 -27.32
CA GLY A 315 -16.88 -6.86 -26.55
C GLY A 315 -15.83 -7.56 -27.41
N GLU A 316 -15.83 -7.34 -28.72
CA GLU A 316 -14.86 -7.91 -29.64
C GLU A 316 -13.44 -7.46 -29.33
N GLY A 317 -12.48 -8.38 -29.29
CA GLY A 317 -11.05 -8.12 -29.01
C GLY A 317 -10.73 -7.75 -27.55
N VAL A 318 -11.73 -7.49 -26.71
CA VAL A 318 -11.50 -7.02 -25.32
C VAL A 318 -10.83 -8.10 -24.47
N GLN A 319 -11.31 -9.35 -24.55
CA GLN A 319 -10.75 -10.42 -23.74
C GLN A 319 -9.31 -10.78 -24.16
N GLU A 320 -9.02 -10.74 -25.45
CA GLU A 320 -7.68 -10.99 -25.99
C GLU A 320 -6.69 -9.92 -25.50
N LEU A 321 -7.11 -8.66 -25.50
CA LEU A 321 -6.31 -7.55 -24.96
C LEU A 321 -6.02 -7.75 -23.47
N ILE A 322 -7.02 -8.12 -22.66
CA ILE A 322 -6.86 -8.35 -21.21
C ILE A 322 -5.89 -9.50 -20.95
N ASP A 323 -6.06 -10.63 -21.64
CA ASP A 323 -5.21 -11.80 -21.47
C ASP A 323 -3.74 -11.48 -21.85
N HIS A 324 -3.54 -10.67 -22.91
CA HIS A 324 -2.22 -10.21 -23.34
C HIS A 324 -1.60 -9.22 -22.35
N VAL A 325 -2.35 -8.23 -21.88
CA VAL A 325 -1.90 -7.27 -20.84
C VAL A 325 -1.49 -8.01 -19.58
N SER A 326 -2.27 -8.97 -19.13
CA SER A 326 -1.93 -9.81 -17.96
C SER A 326 -0.61 -10.54 -18.14
N LYS A 327 -0.34 -11.07 -19.33
CA LYS A 327 0.92 -11.76 -19.65
C LYS A 327 2.10 -10.79 -19.61
N ILE A 328 1.97 -9.63 -20.26
CA ILE A 328 3.02 -8.59 -20.24
C ILE A 328 3.32 -8.13 -18.81
N LEU A 329 2.29 -7.92 -17.99
CA LEU A 329 2.48 -7.47 -16.60
C LEU A 329 3.21 -8.52 -15.74
N LYS A 330 3.12 -9.81 -16.06
CA LYS A 330 3.91 -10.87 -15.39
C LYS A 330 5.38 -10.80 -15.76
N ASP A 331 5.67 -10.48 -17.02
CA ASP A 331 7.03 -10.43 -17.55
C ASP A 331 7.74 -9.10 -17.21
N LEU A 332 6.97 -8.02 -17.02
CA LEU A 332 7.52 -6.73 -16.62
C LEU A 332 7.98 -6.78 -15.16
N PRO A 333 9.22 -6.36 -14.85
CA PRO A 333 9.67 -6.30 -13.48
C PRO A 333 8.73 -5.38 -12.67
N LYS A 334 8.39 -5.81 -11.46
CA LYS A 334 7.85 -4.90 -10.45
C LYS A 334 9.04 -4.03 -10.02
N GLU A 335 9.31 -2.95 -10.76
CA GLU A 335 10.38 -2.02 -10.42
C GLU A 335 10.20 -1.54 -8.98
N ASP A 336 11.31 -1.28 -8.30
CA ASP A 336 11.32 -0.51 -7.04
C ASP A 336 10.87 0.92 -7.38
N LEU A 337 9.56 1.13 -7.37
CA LEU A 337 8.88 2.35 -7.82
C LEU A 337 9.02 3.51 -6.83
N PHE A 338 9.92 3.38 -5.86
CA PHE A 338 10.09 4.32 -4.77
C PHE A 338 11.50 4.92 -4.79
N GLU A 339 11.68 6.00 -5.55
CA GLU A 339 12.71 6.97 -5.20
C GLU A 339 12.23 7.65 -3.90
N TYR A 340 12.90 7.33 -2.81
CA TYR A 340 12.67 7.98 -1.52
C TYR A 340 13.13 9.43 -1.61
N GLU A 341 12.23 10.38 -1.37
CA GLU A 341 12.65 11.56 -0.64
C GLU A 341 13.09 11.04 0.73
N GLU A 342 14.36 11.22 1.08
CA GLU A 342 14.88 10.91 2.41
C GLU A 342 13.94 11.52 3.44
N LYS A 343 13.15 10.68 4.11
CA LYS A 343 12.42 11.11 5.29
C LYS A 343 13.49 11.37 6.35
N ILE A 344 13.64 12.63 6.72
CA ILE A 344 14.37 12.99 7.94
C ILE A 344 13.58 12.35 9.08
N VAL A 345 14.02 11.19 9.52
CA VAL A 345 13.52 10.55 10.72
C VAL A 345 14.15 11.28 11.87
N TYR A 346 13.44 12.23 12.47
CA TYR A 346 13.81 12.80 13.74
C TYR A 346 13.69 11.70 14.80
N THR A 347 14.78 11.05 15.12
CA THR A 347 14.86 10.19 16.30
C THR A 347 15.00 11.07 17.54
N LEU A 348 14.38 10.69 18.65
CA LEU A 348 14.45 11.42 19.92
C LEU A 348 15.89 11.68 20.43
N LYS A 349 16.89 11.01 19.85
CA LYS A 349 18.31 11.24 20.12
C LYS A 349 18.83 12.58 19.60
N ASP A 350 18.19 13.19 18.61
CA ASP A 350 18.62 14.48 18.05
C ASP A 350 18.14 15.67 18.87
N LYS A 351 17.28 15.46 19.87
CA LYS A 351 16.80 16.53 20.76
C LYS A 351 17.78 16.92 21.88
N ASP A 352 18.74 16.08 22.18
CA ASP A 352 19.68 16.35 23.28
C ASP A 352 20.90 17.21 22.90
N GLN A 353 21.05 17.61 21.64
CA GLN A 353 22.17 18.41 21.16
C GLN A 353 21.88 19.89 20.90
N GLU A 354 20.65 20.38 21.00
CA GLU A 354 20.31 21.77 20.63
C GLU A 354 20.05 22.75 21.77
N TRP A 355 20.36 22.42 23.03
CA TRP A 355 20.23 23.36 24.13
C TRP A 355 21.57 23.70 24.75
N THR A 356 22.39 24.50 24.08
CA THR A 356 23.45 25.27 24.74
C THR A 356 22.86 26.61 25.18
N ALA A 357 22.44 26.71 26.44
CA ALA A 357 22.12 27.98 27.06
C ALA A 357 23.42 28.79 27.20
N ARG A 358 23.65 29.79 26.37
CA ARG A 358 24.62 30.85 26.65
C ARG A 358 24.00 31.80 27.66
N LYS A 359 24.58 31.86 28.85
CA LYS A 359 24.34 32.92 29.80
C LYS A 359 25.09 34.13 29.26
N GLU A 360 24.39 35.10 28.66
CA GLU A 360 24.95 36.46 28.51
C GLU A 360 24.80 37.16 29.83
N GLY A 361 25.95 37.57 30.35
CA GLY A 361 26.08 38.20 31.64
C GLY A 361 25.71 39.67 31.61
N ASP A 362 25.44 40.12 32.83
CA ASP A 362 25.24 41.46 33.40
C ASP A 362 24.02 42.24 32.91
#